data_5795bd4e8044b2cb7047f3931de5b015
#
_entry.id   5795bd4e8044b2cb7047f3931de5b015
#
_cell.length_a   1.000
_cell.length_b   1.000
_cell.length_c   1.000
_cell.angle_alpha   90.00
_cell.angle_beta   90.00
_cell.angle_gamma   90.00
#
_symmetry.space_group_name_H-M   'P 1'
#
loop_
_entity.id
_entity.type
_entity.pdbx_description
1 polymer ?
#
loop_
_entity_poly.entity_id
_entity_poly.type
_entity_poly.pdbx_seq_one_letter_code
_entity_poly.pdbx_strand_id
1 'polypeptide(L)'
;MGGDEFLLVMPDITDQIFADKLKQIQEKIHDTKVPGYSQLRLSVSIGGVLSAPGSTVENAIHKADQFMYQAKTCKNMVVTEHDEEVQDKAEGGETSKTYKYRILIVDDSEMNRAILSEILSEEYDIVEADSGESCIDKLRQYEREISLVLLDIVMPGMDGFGVLNYMNR
;
A
#
# COMPACT_ATOMS: atom_id res chain seq x y z
N MET A 1 6.02 -20.36 0.83
CA MET A 1 6.37 -18.98 1.16
C MET A 1 5.32 -18.51 2.14
N GLY A 2 5.70 -18.21 3.34
CA GLY A 2 4.83 -17.63 4.35
C GLY A 2 5.46 -16.32 4.75
N GLY A 3 4.84 -15.23 4.44
CA GLY A 3 5.26 -13.91 4.80
C GLY A 3 4.11 -12.97 4.62
N ASP A 4 4.02 -11.98 5.45
CA ASP A 4 3.03 -10.92 5.35
C ASP A 4 3.48 -9.97 4.22
N GLU A 5 3.06 -10.28 3.00
CA GLU A 5 3.33 -9.46 1.82
C GLU A 5 2.04 -8.79 1.39
N PHE A 6 2.05 -7.46 1.34
CA PHE A 6 0.91 -6.63 0.95
C PHE A 6 1.18 -5.93 -0.37
N LEU A 7 0.13 -5.74 -1.14
CA LEU A 7 0.14 -4.92 -2.34
C LEU A 7 -0.64 -3.64 -2.08
N LEU A 8 0.02 -2.49 -2.33
CA LEU A 8 -0.61 -1.19 -2.28
C LEU A 8 -0.92 -0.72 -3.70
N VAL A 9 -2.17 -0.38 -3.95
CA VAL A 9 -2.59 0.18 -5.24
C VAL A 9 -3.06 1.61 -5.03
N MET A 10 -2.42 2.55 -5.72
CA MET A 10 -2.72 3.98 -5.64
C MET A 10 -3.22 4.46 -7.01
N PRO A 11 -4.55 4.60 -7.19
CA PRO A 11 -5.11 5.13 -8.43
C PRO A 11 -4.70 6.60 -8.66
N ASP A 12 -4.55 6.99 -9.93
CA ASP A 12 -4.38 8.39 -10.35
C ASP A 12 -3.27 9.17 -9.64
N ILE A 13 -2.16 8.51 -9.27
CA ILE A 13 -1.02 9.12 -8.60
C ILE A 13 0.05 9.58 -9.60
N THR A 14 0.70 10.72 -9.34
CA THR A 14 1.85 11.20 -10.11
C THR A 14 3.17 10.72 -9.53
N ASP A 15 4.23 10.68 -10.36
CA ASP A 15 5.57 10.21 -9.98
C ASP A 15 6.07 10.81 -8.67
N GLN A 16 5.98 12.13 -8.55
CA GLN A 16 6.53 12.83 -7.39
C GLN A 16 5.76 12.52 -6.11
N ILE A 17 4.43 12.45 -6.20
CA ILE A 17 3.57 12.11 -5.06
C ILE A 17 3.75 10.64 -4.68
N PHE A 18 3.99 9.76 -5.66
CA PHE A 18 4.17 8.34 -5.42
C PHE A 18 5.39 8.04 -4.53
N ALA A 19 6.57 8.55 -4.90
CA ALA A 19 7.80 8.34 -4.12
C ALA A 19 7.67 8.90 -2.70
N ASP A 20 7.12 10.13 -2.56
CA ASP A 20 6.90 10.76 -1.26
C ASP A 20 5.94 9.96 -0.38
N LYS A 21 4.87 9.40 -0.96
CA LYS A 21 3.91 8.56 -0.24
C LYS A 21 4.53 7.28 0.27
N LEU A 22 5.32 6.59 -0.55
CA LEU A 22 5.98 5.35 -0.13
C LEU A 22 6.94 5.61 1.03
N LYS A 23 7.69 6.71 0.98
CA LYS A 23 8.59 7.13 2.06
C LYS A 23 7.82 7.46 3.34
N GLN A 24 6.75 8.22 3.24
CA GLN A 24 5.87 8.53 4.38
C GLN A 24 5.30 7.26 5.03
N ILE A 25 4.87 6.28 4.23
CA ILE A 25 4.37 5.00 4.74
C ILE A 25 5.47 4.28 5.52
N GLN A 26 6.67 4.19 4.97
CA GLN A 26 7.81 3.56 5.63
C GLN A 26 8.14 4.23 6.97
N GLU A 27 8.24 5.57 6.99
CA GLU A 27 8.54 6.35 8.19
C GLU A 27 7.47 6.15 9.26
N LYS A 28 6.18 6.21 8.89
CA LYS A 28 5.08 5.97 9.82
C LYS A 28 5.11 4.56 10.42
N ILE A 29 5.36 3.54 9.61
CA ILE A 29 5.49 2.17 10.12
C ILE A 29 6.66 2.08 11.10
N HIS A 30 7.81 2.69 10.77
CA HIS A 30 8.99 2.68 11.62
C HIS A 30 8.74 3.37 12.97
N ASP A 31 7.98 4.47 12.98
CA ASP A 31 7.69 5.26 14.18
C ASP A 31 6.52 4.71 14.99
N THR A 32 5.75 3.76 14.42
CA THR A 32 4.60 3.15 15.08
C THR A 32 5.05 2.33 16.29
N LYS A 33 4.42 2.60 17.43
CA LYS A 33 4.62 1.85 18.68
C LYS A 33 3.55 0.79 18.80
N VAL A 34 3.96 -0.46 18.93
CA VAL A 34 3.02 -1.57 19.14
C VAL A 34 2.60 -1.61 20.60
N PRO A 35 1.28 -1.45 20.93
CA PRO A 35 0.80 -1.52 22.31
C PRO A 35 1.18 -2.84 22.98
N GLY A 36 1.74 -2.77 24.18
CA GLY A 36 2.22 -3.95 24.91
C GLY A 36 3.63 -4.43 24.52
N TYR A 37 4.24 -3.89 23.49
CA TYR A 37 5.57 -4.30 22.98
C TYR A 37 6.49 -3.11 22.76
N SER A 38 6.79 -2.35 23.78
CA SER A 38 7.57 -1.09 23.72
C SER A 38 8.97 -1.21 23.11
N GLN A 39 9.54 -2.42 23.08
CA GLN A 39 10.86 -2.70 22.50
C GLN A 39 10.78 -3.12 21.02
N LEU A 40 9.58 -3.42 20.50
CA LEU A 40 9.41 -3.84 19.13
C LEU A 40 9.53 -2.63 18.20
N ARG A 41 10.40 -2.75 17.20
CA ARG A 41 10.52 -1.79 16.10
C ARG A 41 9.98 -2.44 14.84
N LEU A 42 8.98 -1.82 14.24
CA LEU A 42 8.47 -2.26 12.97
C LEU A 42 9.40 -1.78 11.85
N SER A 43 9.57 -2.60 10.83
CA SER A 43 10.28 -2.24 9.62
C SER A 43 9.61 -2.85 8.41
N VAL A 44 9.60 -2.12 7.31
CA VAL A 44 9.03 -2.56 6.05
C VAL A 44 10.00 -2.27 4.92
N SER A 45 10.11 -3.20 3.98
CA SER A 45 10.80 -2.98 2.71
C SER A 45 9.76 -2.80 1.62
N ILE A 46 9.85 -1.72 0.87
CA ILE A 46 8.85 -1.34 -0.12
C ILE A 46 9.51 -1.29 -1.49
N GLY A 47 8.95 -2.02 -2.45
CA GLY A 47 9.24 -1.87 -3.86
C GLY A 47 8.08 -1.17 -4.55
N GLY A 48 8.32 -0.10 -5.27
CA GLY A 48 7.29 0.69 -5.91
C GLY A 48 7.48 0.83 -7.42
N VAL A 49 6.39 0.73 -8.17
CA VAL A 49 6.36 0.89 -9.63
C VAL A 49 5.17 1.72 -10.05
N LEU A 50 5.39 2.67 -10.94
CA LEU A 50 4.33 3.36 -11.65
C LEU A 50 3.99 2.62 -12.94
N SER A 51 2.74 2.18 -13.03
CA SER A 51 2.28 1.47 -14.22
C SER A 51 2.09 2.45 -15.37
N ALA A 52 2.83 2.27 -16.46
CA ALA A 52 2.62 3.01 -17.68
C ALA A 52 1.35 2.55 -18.42
N PRO A 53 0.68 3.43 -19.18
CA PRO A 53 -0.43 3.03 -20.03
C PRO A 53 -0.04 1.88 -20.97
N GLY A 54 -0.78 0.78 -20.93
CA GLY A 54 -0.53 -0.42 -21.72
C GLY A 54 0.40 -1.45 -21.10
N SER A 55 0.96 -1.21 -19.91
CA SER A 55 1.66 -2.26 -19.16
C SER A 55 0.65 -3.22 -18.51
N THR A 56 1.02 -4.50 -18.43
CA THR A 56 0.19 -5.48 -17.71
C THR A 56 0.43 -5.40 -16.21
N VAL A 57 -0.60 -5.73 -15.43
CA VAL A 57 -0.52 -5.76 -13.96
C VAL A 57 0.57 -6.71 -13.50
N GLU A 58 0.70 -7.88 -14.15
CA GLU A 58 1.71 -8.88 -13.84
C GLU A 58 3.13 -8.32 -13.98
N ASN A 59 3.39 -7.55 -15.04
CA ASN A 59 4.69 -6.92 -15.25
C ASN A 59 4.99 -5.86 -14.19
N ALA A 60 4.00 -5.05 -13.80
CA ALA A 60 4.16 -4.07 -12.75
C ALA A 60 4.46 -4.72 -11.40
N ILE A 61 3.73 -5.78 -11.04
CA ILE A 61 3.97 -6.54 -9.82
C ILE A 61 5.35 -7.19 -9.82
N HIS A 62 5.74 -7.82 -10.93
CA HIS A 62 7.06 -8.45 -11.03
C HIS A 62 8.20 -7.44 -10.81
N LYS A 63 8.09 -6.24 -11.37
CA LYS A 63 9.07 -5.17 -11.14
C LYS A 63 9.05 -4.67 -9.70
N ALA A 64 7.86 -4.47 -9.11
CA ALA A 64 7.74 -4.05 -7.73
C ALA A 64 8.36 -5.09 -6.77
N ASP A 65 8.18 -6.38 -7.04
CA ASP A 65 8.80 -7.48 -6.28
C ASP A 65 10.33 -7.44 -6.39
N GLN A 66 10.88 -7.19 -7.57
CA GLN A 66 12.33 -7.02 -7.74
C GLN A 66 12.88 -5.86 -6.91
N PHE A 67 12.20 -4.71 -6.91
CA PHE A 67 12.59 -3.55 -6.10
C PHE A 67 12.43 -3.82 -4.60
N MET A 68 11.35 -4.51 -4.19
CA MET A 68 11.18 -4.94 -2.81
C MET A 68 12.31 -5.88 -2.36
N TYR A 69 12.74 -6.79 -3.22
CA TYR A 69 13.88 -7.67 -2.93
C TYR A 69 15.19 -6.88 -2.75
N GLN A 70 15.44 -5.88 -3.59
CA GLN A 70 16.56 -4.95 -3.41
C GLN A 70 16.43 -4.18 -2.09
N ALA A 71 15.25 -3.66 -1.76
CA ALA A 71 14.99 -2.98 -0.49
C ALA A 71 15.23 -3.90 0.73
N LYS A 72 14.88 -5.20 0.63
CA LYS A 72 15.16 -6.20 1.69
C LYS A 72 16.66 -6.41 1.92
N THR A 73 17.50 -6.36 0.89
CA THR A 73 18.96 -6.52 1.04
C THR A 73 19.62 -5.36 1.79
N CYS A 74 19.06 -4.16 1.68
CA CYS A 74 19.56 -2.96 2.33
C CYS A 74 18.87 -2.65 3.68
N LYS A 75 17.87 -3.42 4.07
CA LYS A 75 17.00 -3.27 5.25
C LYS A 75 16.34 -1.90 5.40
N ASN A 76 15.01 -1.90 5.50
CA ASN A 76 14.22 -0.70 5.74
C ASN A 76 14.43 0.40 4.69
N MET A 77 14.32 0.06 3.41
CA MET A 77 14.41 1.00 2.29
C MET A 77 13.15 0.97 1.43
N VAL A 78 12.91 2.10 0.77
CA VAL A 78 11.99 2.23 -0.37
C VAL A 78 12.85 2.22 -1.63
N VAL A 79 12.52 1.39 -2.61
CA VAL A 79 13.19 1.36 -3.92
C VAL A 79 12.13 1.53 -5.01
N THR A 80 12.34 2.51 -5.89
CA THR A 80 11.46 2.81 -7.03
C THR A 80 12.26 2.91 -8.32
N GLU A 81 11.58 2.95 -9.46
CA GLU A 81 12.24 3.10 -10.77
C GLU A 81 13.11 4.38 -10.89
N HIS A 82 12.87 5.39 -10.03
CA HIS A 82 13.57 6.67 -10.05
C HIS A 82 14.80 6.77 -9.15
N ASP A 83 15.09 5.76 -8.34
CA ASP A 83 16.25 5.79 -7.42
C ASP A 83 17.61 5.70 -8.13
N GLU A 84 17.62 5.50 -9.45
CA GLU A 84 18.85 5.57 -10.24
C GLU A 84 19.27 7.01 -10.63
N GLU A 85 18.45 8.05 -10.43
CA GLU A 85 18.74 9.40 -10.96
C GLU A 85 18.55 10.61 -10.05
N VAL A 86 18.17 10.56 -8.78
CA VAL A 86 18.03 11.81 -8.00
C VAL A 86 18.54 11.73 -6.56
N GLN A 87 19.77 12.19 -6.36
CA GLN A 87 20.14 12.97 -5.18
C GLN A 87 19.67 14.42 -5.37
N ASP A 88 19.07 14.98 -4.33
CA ASP A 88 18.68 16.38 -4.11
C ASP A 88 17.29 16.85 -4.59
N LYS A 89 16.37 17.00 -3.67
CA LYS A 89 15.92 18.26 -3.06
C LYS A 89 14.70 18.08 -2.19
N ALA A 90 14.88 18.46 -0.93
CA ALA A 90 13.82 18.69 0.03
C ALA A 90 13.05 19.99 -0.27
N GLU A 91 11.86 20.04 0.26
CA GLU A 91 11.16 21.17 0.86
C GLU A 91 9.79 21.53 0.28
N GLY A 92 8.87 21.66 1.24
CA GLY A 92 7.76 22.60 1.23
C GLY A 92 6.40 21.97 1.00
N GLY A 93 5.62 21.65 1.98
CA GLY A 93 4.80 22.51 2.82
C GLY A 93 3.52 22.95 2.13
N GLU A 94 2.39 22.54 2.61
CA GLU A 94 1.30 23.33 3.19
C GLU A 94 -0.05 22.61 3.16
N THR A 95 -0.50 22.40 4.36
CA THR A 95 -1.85 22.52 4.92
C THR A 95 -3.00 22.80 3.96
N SER A 96 -4.03 21.96 3.99
CA SER A 96 -5.36 22.40 4.35
C SER A 96 -6.47 21.50 3.85
N LYS A 97 -7.43 21.36 4.71
CA LYS A 97 -8.72 20.69 4.64
C LYS A 97 -8.66 19.18 4.80
N THR A 98 -9.07 18.81 5.99
CA THR A 98 -9.27 17.45 6.51
C THR A 98 -10.33 16.69 5.70
N TYR A 99 -9.99 16.32 4.48
CA TYR A 99 -10.64 15.18 3.88
C TYR A 99 -9.83 13.98 4.39
N LYS A 100 -10.39 13.21 5.33
CA LYS A 100 -9.80 11.92 5.68
C LYS A 100 -9.81 11.08 4.40
N TYR A 101 -8.63 10.72 3.92
CA TYR A 101 -8.52 9.76 2.83
C TYR A 101 -9.12 8.43 3.27
N ARG A 102 -9.87 7.78 2.39
CA ARG A 102 -10.50 6.50 2.66
C ARG A 102 -9.61 5.36 2.18
N ILE A 103 -9.30 4.44 3.08
CA ILE A 103 -8.46 3.26 2.81
C ILE A 103 -9.33 2.03 2.87
N LEU A 104 -9.28 1.19 1.83
CA LEU A 104 -9.90 -0.13 1.81
C LEU A 104 -8.84 -1.18 2.19
N ILE A 105 -9.06 -1.87 3.31
CA ILE A 105 -8.22 -2.98 3.77
C ILE A 105 -8.90 -4.29 3.35
N VAL A 106 -8.17 -5.12 2.60
CA VAL A 106 -8.66 -6.39 2.06
C VAL A 106 -7.73 -7.51 2.52
N ASP A 107 -8.22 -8.40 3.38
CA ASP A 107 -7.46 -9.51 3.94
C ASP A 107 -8.47 -10.54 4.49
N ASP A 108 -8.27 -11.83 4.31
CA ASP A 108 -9.20 -12.85 4.82
C ASP A 108 -9.08 -13.07 6.33
N SER A 109 -7.95 -12.68 6.92
CA SER A 109 -7.70 -12.73 8.37
C SER A 109 -8.33 -11.54 9.10
N GLU A 110 -9.32 -11.81 9.94
CA GLU A 110 -9.94 -10.79 10.80
C GLU A 110 -8.91 -10.10 11.70
N MET A 111 -7.90 -10.84 12.18
CA MET A 111 -6.84 -10.29 13.03
C MET A 111 -5.99 -9.26 12.27
N ASN A 112 -5.59 -9.55 11.05
CA ASN A 112 -4.80 -8.63 10.22
C ASN A 112 -5.60 -7.35 9.93
N ARG A 113 -6.87 -7.49 9.53
CA ARG A 113 -7.75 -6.33 9.31
C ARG A 113 -7.88 -5.47 10.56
N ALA A 114 -8.13 -6.09 11.73
CA ALA A 114 -8.28 -5.36 12.98
C ALA A 114 -7.02 -4.58 13.37
N ILE A 115 -5.83 -5.19 13.22
CA ILE A 115 -4.55 -4.53 13.53
C ILE A 115 -4.32 -3.34 12.58
N LEU A 116 -4.50 -3.53 11.28
CA LEU A 116 -4.32 -2.47 10.28
C LEU A 116 -5.35 -1.35 10.49
N SER A 117 -6.59 -1.71 10.78
CA SER A 117 -7.66 -0.75 11.05
C SER A 117 -7.35 0.09 12.30
N GLU A 118 -6.88 -0.53 13.39
CA GLU A 118 -6.51 0.19 14.62
C GLU A 118 -5.36 1.17 14.36
N ILE A 119 -4.32 0.75 13.61
CA ILE A 119 -3.17 1.59 13.31
C ILE A 119 -3.56 2.79 12.43
N LEU A 120 -4.44 2.59 11.46
CA LEU A 120 -4.72 3.59 10.43
C LEU A 120 -5.92 4.48 10.73
N SER A 121 -6.85 4.07 11.60
CA SER A 121 -8.11 4.77 11.85
C SER A 121 -7.96 6.15 12.54
N GLU A 122 -6.83 6.43 13.16
CA GLU A 122 -6.58 7.75 13.73
C GLU A 122 -6.53 8.85 12.67
N GLU A 123 -5.97 8.53 11.49
CA GLU A 123 -5.73 9.51 10.42
C GLU A 123 -6.60 9.30 9.19
N TYR A 124 -7.08 8.08 8.96
CA TYR A 124 -7.79 7.67 7.75
C TYR A 124 -9.20 7.16 8.05
N ASP A 125 -10.08 7.22 7.06
CA ASP A 125 -11.39 6.57 7.08
C ASP A 125 -11.23 5.15 6.54
N ILE A 126 -11.50 4.15 7.39
CA ILE A 126 -11.20 2.76 7.06
C ILE A 126 -12.47 2.03 6.60
N VAL A 127 -12.34 1.31 5.49
CA VAL A 127 -13.30 0.34 5.00
C VAL A 127 -12.62 -1.02 4.96
N GLU A 128 -13.31 -2.07 5.39
CA GLU A 128 -12.76 -3.42 5.43
C GLU A 128 -13.50 -4.33 4.45
N ALA A 129 -12.77 -5.27 3.86
CA ALA A 129 -13.27 -6.37 3.07
C ALA A 129 -12.54 -7.66 3.47
N ASP A 130 -13.26 -8.75 3.60
CA ASP A 130 -12.76 -10.06 4.04
C ASP A 130 -12.47 -11.03 2.88
N SER A 131 -12.67 -10.57 1.66
CA SER A 131 -12.54 -11.38 0.44
C SER A 131 -12.41 -10.50 -0.80
N GLY A 132 -11.93 -11.06 -1.90
CA GLY A 132 -11.87 -10.37 -3.18
C GLY A 132 -13.24 -9.92 -3.70
N GLU A 133 -14.28 -10.74 -3.50
CA GLU A 133 -15.65 -10.42 -3.87
C GLU A 133 -16.17 -9.22 -3.04
N SER A 134 -15.96 -9.25 -1.72
CA SER A 134 -16.32 -8.15 -0.82
C SER A 134 -15.56 -6.87 -1.19
N CYS A 135 -14.30 -6.98 -1.57
CA CYS A 135 -13.51 -5.86 -2.08
C CYS A 135 -14.15 -5.19 -3.30
N ILE A 136 -14.56 -5.99 -4.30
CA ILE A 136 -15.22 -5.46 -5.50
C ILE A 136 -16.53 -4.74 -5.16
N ASP A 137 -17.32 -5.28 -4.25
CA ASP A 137 -18.56 -4.64 -3.80
C ASP A 137 -18.28 -3.31 -3.10
N LYS A 138 -17.23 -3.22 -2.26
CA LYS A 138 -16.79 -1.97 -1.64
C LYS A 138 -16.28 -0.97 -2.66
N LEU A 139 -15.49 -1.40 -3.63
CA LEU A 139 -15.02 -0.52 -4.72
C LEU A 139 -16.19 0.07 -5.52
N ARG A 140 -17.24 -0.71 -5.79
CA ARG A 140 -18.46 -0.22 -6.45
C ARG A 140 -19.26 0.73 -5.57
N GLN A 141 -19.36 0.42 -4.26
CA GLN A 141 -20.14 1.21 -3.31
C GLN A 141 -19.54 2.60 -3.09
N TYR A 142 -18.23 2.67 -2.98
CA TYR A 142 -17.50 3.90 -2.65
C TYR A 142 -16.85 4.58 -3.87
N GLU A 143 -16.86 3.94 -5.03
CA GLU A 143 -16.34 4.46 -6.31
C GLU A 143 -15.02 5.26 -6.14
N ARG A 144 -15.08 6.58 -6.35
CA ARG A 144 -13.92 7.47 -6.29
C ARG A 144 -13.53 7.94 -4.88
N GLU A 145 -14.22 7.48 -3.86
CA GLU A 145 -13.92 7.87 -2.48
C GLU A 145 -12.75 7.06 -1.88
N ILE A 146 -12.45 5.89 -2.43
CA ILE A 146 -11.32 5.07 -2.00
C ILE A 146 -10.04 5.65 -2.61
N SER A 147 -9.15 6.09 -1.73
CA SER A 147 -7.86 6.68 -2.10
C SER A 147 -6.71 5.67 -2.13
N LEU A 148 -6.87 4.55 -1.43
CA LEU A 148 -5.86 3.50 -1.31
C LEU A 148 -6.53 2.16 -1.03
N VAL A 149 -6.03 1.11 -1.66
CA VAL A 149 -6.39 -0.29 -1.36
C VAL A 149 -5.16 -1.01 -0.83
N LEU A 150 -5.27 -1.52 0.41
CA LEU A 150 -4.33 -2.48 0.99
C LEU A 150 -4.88 -3.87 0.68
N LEU A 151 -4.22 -4.61 -0.16
CA LEU A 151 -4.74 -5.85 -0.72
C LEU A 151 -3.82 -7.03 -0.41
N ASP A 152 -4.33 -7.98 0.37
CA ASP A 152 -3.69 -9.29 0.47
C ASP A 152 -3.84 -10.03 -0.88
N ILE A 153 -2.75 -10.66 -1.32
CA ILE A 153 -2.73 -11.41 -2.58
C ILE A 153 -3.28 -12.82 -2.39
N VAL A 154 -3.06 -13.41 -1.21
CA VAL A 154 -3.36 -14.82 -0.95
C VAL A 154 -4.64 -14.95 -0.14
N MET A 155 -5.79 -14.94 -0.81
CA MET A 155 -7.10 -15.09 -0.18
C MET A 155 -7.86 -16.28 -0.79
N PRO A 156 -8.73 -16.96 -0.01
CA PRO A 156 -9.64 -17.97 -0.54
C PRO A 156 -10.66 -17.36 -1.54
N GLY A 157 -11.03 -18.11 -2.55
CA GLY A 157 -11.98 -17.65 -3.58
C GLY A 157 -11.31 -16.75 -4.59
N MET A 158 -11.75 -15.49 -4.67
CA MET A 158 -11.07 -14.49 -5.50
C MET A 158 -9.85 -13.96 -4.79
N ASP A 159 -8.68 -14.29 -5.32
CA ASP A 159 -7.40 -13.79 -4.82
C ASP A 159 -7.14 -12.32 -5.20
N GLY A 160 -6.04 -11.74 -4.68
CA GLY A 160 -5.69 -10.35 -4.96
C GLY A 160 -5.45 -10.07 -6.45
N PHE A 161 -4.96 -11.05 -7.22
CA PHE A 161 -4.81 -10.90 -8.68
C PHE A 161 -6.16 -10.78 -9.38
N GLY A 162 -7.17 -11.52 -8.94
CA GLY A 162 -8.53 -11.39 -9.43
C GLY A 162 -9.11 -9.99 -9.21
N VAL A 163 -8.87 -9.41 -8.02
CA VAL A 163 -9.26 -8.04 -7.70
C VAL A 163 -8.56 -7.04 -8.61
N LEU A 164 -7.24 -7.16 -8.80
CA LEU A 164 -6.47 -6.27 -9.68
C LEU A 164 -6.93 -6.33 -11.13
N ASN A 165 -7.22 -7.52 -11.64
CA ASN A 165 -7.75 -7.70 -12.98
C ASN A 165 -9.13 -7.03 -13.14
N TYR A 166 -9.91 -6.98 -12.07
CA TYR A 166 -11.18 -6.24 -12.08
C TYR A 166 -10.94 -4.72 -12.10
N MET A 167 -10.03 -4.20 -11.30
CA MET A 167 -9.72 -2.77 -11.24
C MET A 167 -9.09 -2.21 -12.54
N ASN A 168 -8.45 -3.05 -13.35
CA ASN A 168 -7.80 -2.67 -14.60
C ASN A 168 -8.75 -2.69 -15.83
N ARG A 169 -10.06 -2.89 -15.66
CA ARG A 169 -11.06 -2.88 -16.73
C ARG A 169 -11.68 -1.51 -16.92
#